data_f472979ef7d35461a27667e1c11fcbc3
#
_entry.id   f472979ef7d35461a27667e1c11fcbc3
#
_cell.length_a   1.000
_cell.length_b   1.000
_cell.length_c   1.000
_cell.angle_alpha   90.00
_cell.angle_beta   90.00
_cell.angle_gamma   90.00
#
_symmetry.space_group_name_H-M   'P 1'
#
loop_
_entity.id
_entity.type
_entity.pdbx_description
1 polymer ?
#
loop_
_entity_poly.entity_id
_entity_poly.type
_entity_poly.pdbx_seq_one_letter_code
_entity_poly.pdbx_strand_id
1 'polypeptide(L)'
;MTARIGRLLGLAVLTTVCGAFALLFSGFPGLAQLGAMTVTGVLVAGAATLWVLPHVVPAGWRPPPPPRWSWLSGSTGRSWRPALRWGLVAVATACVLALAWQRPWWDDDLASMSPLPASAKSSDAQLRSALGAPDVRYVLTVSGESREDALRRSEALRPVLDAAVASRQLGAFDLVSDLVPSEDTQARRRQALPDPQRLRADLESAAAGLPFRPGVFEPFVEGVARARDVAPVTPETFNDSALGFKMDGLLRQDGGRWHVVVPLTEVRDTAGLVRALPADARLIDLRGETTAMMAAYRERGLGFSAIGLVLIYAVLAVGLRSPARAAKVLLPVVLAAIAAAAILVAFLEPLTVFHYVALLLTIGIGVNYALLMASPVARDDPAAMWRTLAVVSGTALVTFGVLAFAHAPVLHAIGVTVTVGVIASLVFAAMLVRPVAEGVA
;
A
#
# COMPACT_ATOMS: atom_id res chain seq x y z
N MET A 1 -28.76 31.99 18.06
CA MET A 1 -27.45 31.86 17.35
C MET A 1 -26.89 30.43 17.46
N THR A 2 -26.91 29.81 18.62
CA THR A 2 -26.40 28.46 18.90
C THR A 2 -27.03 27.33 18.06
N ALA A 3 -28.35 27.32 17.85
CA ALA A 3 -29.05 26.31 17.10
C ALA A 3 -28.69 26.30 15.58
N ARG A 4 -28.40 27.42 14.97
CA ARG A 4 -27.97 27.51 13.55
C ARG A 4 -26.53 27.03 13.37
N ILE A 5 -25.63 27.35 14.30
CA ILE A 5 -24.24 26.91 14.29
C ILE A 5 -24.17 25.39 14.52
N GLY A 6 -24.95 24.87 15.48
CA GLY A 6 -25.04 23.43 15.76
C GLY A 6 -25.51 22.61 14.56
N ARG A 7 -26.45 23.15 13.77
CA ARG A 7 -26.94 22.47 12.56
C ARG A 7 -25.89 22.39 11.45
N LEU A 8 -25.15 23.48 11.22
CA LEU A 8 -24.04 23.48 10.24
C LEU A 8 -22.90 22.56 10.66
N LEU A 9 -22.54 22.59 11.95
CA LEU A 9 -21.51 21.73 12.52
C LEU A 9 -21.93 20.26 12.42
N GLY A 10 -23.18 19.94 12.77
CA GLY A 10 -23.72 18.57 12.64
C GLY A 10 -23.67 18.07 11.19
N LEU A 11 -24.00 18.94 10.22
CA LEU A 11 -23.92 18.62 8.81
C LEU A 11 -22.47 18.39 8.35
N ALA A 12 -21.52 19.22 8.82
CA ALA A 12 -20.09 19.08 8.54
C ALA A 12 -19.54 17.76 9.13
N VAL A 13 -19.86 17.44 10.37
CA VAL A 13 -19.47 16.19 11.02
C VAL A 13 -20.03 14.99 10.24
N LEU A 14 -21.32 15.00 9.91
CA LEU A 14 -21.97 13.90 9.23
C LEU A 14 -21.42 13.68 7.81
N THR A 15 -21.15 14.74 7.05
CA THR A 15 -20.53 14.64 5.72
C THR A 15 -19.11 14.09 5.80
N THR A 16 -18.33 14.45 6.82
CA THR A 16 -16.98 13.90 7.03
C THR A 16 -17.03 12.41 7.41
N VAL A 17 -17.99 12.01 8.27
CA VAL A 17 -18.22 10.59 8.59
C VAL A 17 -18.59 9.79 7.34
N CYS A 18 -19.48 10.32 6.49
CA CYS A 18 -19.84 9.67 5.21
C CYS A 18 -18.63 9.56 4.26
N GLY A 19 -17.76 10.58 4.23
CA GLY A 19 -16.52 10.51 3.46
C GLY A 19 -15.54 9.44 3.96
N ALA A 20 -15.44 9.29 5.28
CA ALA A 20 -14.59 8.26 5.91
C ALA A 20 -15.14 6.83 5.76
N PHE A 21 -16.40 6.67 5.39
CA PHE A 21 -17.03 5.37 5.13
C PHE A 21 -16.27 4.56 4.07
N ALA A 22 -15.79 5.22 3.01
CA ALA A 22 -15.01 4.59 1.96
C ALA A 22 -13.72 3.94 2.49
N LEU A 23 -13.08 4.56 3.49
CA LEU A 23 -11.87 4.04 4.12
C LEU A 23 -12.18 2.83 5.00
N LEU A 24 -13.28 2.87 5.78
CA LEU A 24 -13.70 1.77 6.65
C LEU A 24 -13.91 0.45 5.91
N PHE A 25 -14.47 0.52 4.70
CA PHE A 25 -14.85 -0.65 3.90
C PHE A 25 -13.89 -0.94 2.73
N SER A 26 -12.73 -0.28 2.67
CA SER A 26 -11.72 -0.44 1.62
C SER A 26 -11.16 -1.88 1.51
N GLY A 27 -11.30 -2.69 2.55
CA GLY A 27 -10.72 -4.04 2.64
C GLY A 27 -9.22 -4.05 2.98
N PHE A 28 -8.56 -2.88 3.02
CA PHE A 28 -7.17 -2.76 3.45
C PHE A 28 -7.13 -2.40 4.95
N PRO A 29 -6.53 -3.25 5.82
CA PRO A 29 -6.59 -3.07 7.27
C PRO A 29 -6.10 -1.70 7.75
N GLY A 30 -5.01 -1.18 7.19
CA GLY A 30 -4.47 0.15 7.54
C GLY A 30 -5.43 1.29 7.20
N LEU A 31 -6.11 1.22 6.05
CA LEU A 31 -7.11 2.23 5.67
C LEU A 31 -8.38 2.13 6.53
N ALA A 32 -8.80 0.92 6.87
CA ALA A 32 -9.95 0.72 7.76
C ALA A 32 -9.69 1.30 9.16
N GLN A 33 -8.49 1.11 9.71
CA GLN A 33 -8.07 1.73 10.96
C GLN A 33 -8.05 3.26 10.87
N LEU A 34 -7.50 3.82 9.79
CA LEU A 34 -7.50 5.26 9.54
C LEU A 34 -8.93 5.81 9.43
N GLY A 35 -9.82 5.10 8.76
CA GLY A 35 -11.25 5.43 8.67
C GLY A 35 -11.91 5.45 10.05
N ALA A 36 -11.68 4.43 10.88
CA ALA A 36 -12.20 4.34 12.23
C ALA A 36 -11.68 5.49 13.12
N MET A 37 -10.38 5.78 13.06
CA MET A 37 -9.78 6.92 13.78
C MET A 37 -10.38 8.27 13.33
N THR A 38 -10.59 8.44 12.02
CA THR A 38 -11.18 9.65 11.47
C THR A 38 -12.62 9.84 11.95
N VAL A 39 -13.45 8.79 11.89
CA VAL A 39 -14.84 8.83 12.34
C VAL A 39 -14.90 9.15 13.84
N THR A 40 -14.18 8.41 14.67
CA THR A 40 -14.18 8.64 16.12
C THR A 40 -13.63 10.01 16.48
N GLY A 41 -12.54 10.45 15.87
CA GLY A 41 -11.95 11.76 16.09
C GLY A 41 -12.89 12.91 15.73
N VAL A 42 -13.56 12.83 14.58
CA VAL A 42 -14.52 13.87 14.14
C VAL A 42 -15.77 13.90 15.02
N LEU A 43 -16.28 12.74 15.46
CA LEU A 43 -17.41 12.67 16.39
C LEU A 43 -17.06 13.27 17.75
N VAL A 44 -15.90 12.93 18.31
CA VAL A 44 -15.41 13.49 19.58
C VAL A 44 -15.16 14.99 19.46
N ALA A 45 -14.52 15.44 18.38
CA ALA A 45 -14.30 16.88 18.14
C ALA A 45 -15.62 17.66 17.98
N GLY A 46 -16.59 17.08 17.27
CA GLY A 46 -17.93 17.67 17.14
C GLY A 46 -18.65 17.78 18.48
N ALA A 47 -18.60 16.70 19.27
CA ALA A 47 -19.16 16.66 20.62
C ALA A 47 -18.49 17.70 21.54
N ALA A 48 -17.17 17.74 21.55
CA ALA A 48 -16.40 18.72 22.32
C ALA A 48 -16.76 20.18 21.92
N THR A 49 -16.89 20.42 20.62
CA THR A 49 -17.27 21.77 20.12
C THR A 49 -18.68 22.17 20.53
N LEU A 50 -19.63 21.23 20.57
CA LEU A 50 -21.02 21.52 20.93
C LEU A 50 -21.22 21.65 22.44
N TRP A 51 -20.56 20.82 23.23
CA TRP A 51 -20.86 20.71 24.67
C TRP A 51 -19.77 21.31 25.55
N VAL A 52 -18.50 21.20 25.21
CA VAL A 52 -17.39 21.68 26.05
C VAL A 52 -17.02 23.11 25.72
N LEU A 53 -16.85 23.43 24.44
CA LEU A 53 -16.38 24.75 24.00
C LEU A 53 -17.22 25.93 24.54
N PRO A 54 -18.58 25.89 24.58
CA PRO A 54 -19.38 26.97 25.11
C PRO A 54 -19.13 27.29 26.61
N HIS A 55 -18.65 26.29 27.37
CA HIS A 55 -18.35 26.48 28.80
C HIS A 55 -16.92 26.96 29.06
N VAL A 56 -16.01 26.71 28.11
CA VAL A 56 -14.59 27.08 28.22
C VAL A 56 -14.35 28.52 27.72
N VAL A 57 -15.14 28.99 26.74
CA VAL A 57 -14.98 30.33 26.18
C VAL A 57 -15.53 31.38 27.16
N PRO A 58 -14.70 32.36 27.62
CA PRO A 58 -15.16 33.40 28.52
C PRO A 58 -16.30 34.25 27.92
N ALA A 59 -17.28 34.64 28.72
CA ALA A 59 -18.46 35.39 28.26
C ALA A 59 -18.14 36.77 27.62
N GLY A 60 -16.97 37.31 27.85
CA GLY A 60 -16.49 38.57 27.26
C GLY A 60 -15.54 38.43 26.09
N TRP A 61 -15.23 37.17 25.64
CA TRP A 61 -14.29 36.97 24.56
C TRP A 61 -14.82 37.54 23.23
N ARG A 62 -14.03 38.39 22.61
CA ARG A 62 -14.31 38.91 21.26
C ARG A 62 -13.26 38.39 20.29
N PRO A 63 -13.67 37.89 19.10
CA PRO A 63 -12.72 37.51 18.10
C PRO A 63 -11.82 38.68 17.68
N PRO A 64 -10.54 38.44 17.38
CA PRO A 64 -9.63 39.49 16.92
C PRO A 64 -10.17 40.16 15.66
N PRO A 65 -9.86 41.48 15.44
CA PRO A 65 -10.30 42.18 14.25
C PRO A 65 -9.82 41.45 12.96
N PRO A 66 -10.56 41.55 11.86
CA PRO A 66 -10.19 40.90 10.60
C PRO A 66 -8.81 41.37 10.16
N PRO A 67 -7.97 40.45 9.62
CA PRO A 67 -6.75 40.87 8.93
C PRO A 67 -7.14 41.86 7.83
N ARG A 68 -6.35 42.92 7.65
CA ARG A 68 -6.59 44.00 6.66
C ARG A 68 -6.43 43.51 5.17
N TRP A 69 -6.86 42.34 4.86
CA TRP A 69 -6.89 41.82 3.50
C TRP A 69 -8.12 42.31 2.73
N SER A 70 -8.25 43.67 2.69
CA SER A 70 -9.34 44.34 2.00
C SER A 70 -9.45 43.99 0.48
N TRP A 71 -8.39 43.47 -0.10
CA TRP A 71 -8.40 43.01 -1.49
C TRP A 71 -9.21 41.72 -1.70
N LEU A 72 -9.39 40.89 -0.68
CA LEU A 72 -10.28 39.72 -0.74
C LEU A 72 -11.76 40.06 -0.51
N SER A 73 -12.03 41.14 0.19
CA SER A 73 -13.40 41.59 0.45
C SER A 73 -13.91 42.67 -0.51
N GLY A 74 -12.99 43.17 -1.38
CA GLY A 74 -13.31 44.24 -2.32
C GLY A 74 -14.29 43.81 -3.43
N SER A 75 -15.27 44.66 -3.65
CA SER A 75 -16.33 44.60 -4.67
C SER A 75 -15.83 44.59 -6.12
N THR A 76 -14.53 44.46 -6.36
CA THR A 76 -13.88 44.59 -7.68
C THR A 76 -14.10 43.41 -8.61
N GLY A 77 -14.88 42.39 -8.24
CA GLY A 77 -14.98 41.16 -8.97
C GLY A 77 -16.27 40.89 -9.75
N ARG A 78 -17.20 41.82 -9.87
CA ARG A 78 -18.53 41.51 -10.43
C ARG A 78 -18.50 41.23 -11.95
N SER A 79 -17.65 41.94 -12.69
CA SER A 79 -17.53 41.76 -14.15
C SER A 79 -16.67 40.57 -14.58
N TRP A 80 -15.66 40.23 -13.79
CA TRP A 80 -14.70 39.15 -14.13
C TRP A 80 -15.19 37.74 -13.70
N ARG A 81 -16.18 37.67 -12.85
CA ARG A 81 -16.70 36.39 -12.29
C ARG A 81 -17.21 35.41 -13.34
N PRO A 82 -17.94 35.79 -14.42
CA PRO A 82 -18.35 34.82 -15.42
C PRO A 82 -17.17 34.28 -16.23
N ALA A 83 -16.25 35.13 -16.69
CA ALA A 83 -15.06 34.70 -17.43
C ALA A 83 -14.17 33.79 -16.57
N LEU A 84 -13.95 34.13 -15.29
CA LEU A 84 -13.16 33.34 -14.37
C LEU A 84 -13.79 31.98 -14.05
N ARG A 85 -15.13 31.88 -14.00
CA ARG A 85 -15.86 30.61 -13.85
C ARG A 85 -15.69 29.71 -15.06
N TRP A 86 -15.85 30.24 -16.25
CA TRP A 86 -15.64 29.49 -17.47
C TRP A 86 -14.16 29.10 -17.62
N GLY A 87 -13.24 29.96 -17.21
CA GLY A 87 -11.82 29.65 -17.11
C GLY A 87 -11.55 28.46 -16.17
N LEU A 88 -12.19 28.45 -15.01
CA LEU A 88 -12.04 27.36 -14.04
C LEU A 88 -12.62 26.05 -14.53
N VAL A 89 -13.78 26.08 -15.19
CA VAL A 89 -14.37 24.91 -15.86
C VAL A 89 -13.47 24.43 -16.98
N ALA A 90 -12.89 25.33 -17.77
CA ALA A 90 -11.94 25.01 -18.82
C ALA A 90 -10.67 24.35 -18.23
N VAL A 91 -10.13 24.88 -17.13
CA VAL A 91 -8.99 24.28 -16.42
C VAL A 91 -9.35 22.90 -15.90
N ALA A 92 -10.51 22.72 -15.24
CA ALA A 92 -10.96 21.43 -14.77
C ALA A 92 -11.10 20.42 -15.92
N THR A 93 -11.65 20.85 -17.05
CA THR A 93 -11.78 20.04 -18.27
C THR A 93 -10.41 19.69 -18.85
N ALA A 94 -9.49 20.65 -18.94
CA ALA A 94 -8.12 20.42 -19.38
C ALA A 94 -7.39 19.43 -18.45
N CYS A 95 -7.60 19.53 -17.12
CA CYS A 95 -7.07 18.57 -16.14
C CYS A 95 -7.63 17.16 -16.37
N VAL A 96 -8.92 17.00 -16.63
CA VAL A 96 -9.53 15.70 -16.95
C VAL A 96 -8.95 15.12 -18.25
N LEU A 97 -8.77 15.96 -19.27
CA LEU A 97 -8.17 15.56 -20.54
C LEU A 97 -6.69 15.17 -20.35
N ALA A 98 -5.94 15.92 -19.55
CA ALA A 98 -4.55 15.60 -19.22
C ALA A 98 -4.42 14.27 -18.49
N LEU A 99 -5.31 14.00 -17.53
CA LEU A 99 -5.40 12.69 -16.87
C LEU A 99 -5.73 11.58 -17.87
N ALA A 100 -6.63 11.82 -18.82
CA ALA A 100 -6.97 10.83 -19.83
C ALA A 100 -5.81 10.51 -20.79
N TRP A 101 -4.94 11.50 -21.04
CA TRP A 101 -3.79 11.38 -21.94
C TRP A 101 -2.58 10.69 -21.29
N GLN A 102 -2.29 10.99 -20.01
CA GLN A 102 -1.15 10.45 -19.27
C GLN A 102 -1.51 9.10 -18.62
N ARG A 103 -1.08 8.00 -19.19
CA ARG A 103 -1.20 6.66 -18.58
C ARG A 103 0.18 6.04 -18.47
N PRO A 104 0.48 5.30 -17.38
CA PRO A 104 -0.37 4.92 -16.24
C PRO A 104 -0.47 6.02 -15.16
N TRP A 105 -1.66 6.24 -14.62
CA TRP A 105 -1.90 7.24 -13.54
C TRP A 105 -1.49 6.74 -12.16
N TRP A 106 -1.47 5.42 -12.01
CA TRP A 106 -1.33 4.75 -10.73
C TRP A 106 -0.03 3.98 -10.68
N ASP A 107 0.63 4.09 -9.53
CA ASP A 107 1.71 3.20 -9.12
C ASP A 107 1.21 2.34 -7.98
N ASP A 108 0.94 1.07 -8.29
CA ASP A 108 0.48 0.06 -7.34
C ASP A 108 1.67 -0.77 -6.80
N ASP A 109 2.92 -0.43 -7.16
CA ASP A 109 4.11 -1.12 -6.70
C ASP A 109 4.43 -0.74 -5.25
N LEU A 110 4.28 -1.68 -4.33
CA LEU A 110 4.59 -1.47 -2.92
C LEU A 110 6.09 -1.14 -2.68
N ALA A 111 6.97 -1.60 -3.58
CA ALA A 111 8.40 -1.33 -3.47
C ALA A 111 8.77 0.14 -3.73
N SER A 112 7.97 0.86 -4.52
CA SER A 112 8.15 2.31 -4.76
C SER A 112 7.89 3.13 -3.51
N MET A 113 7.04 2.62 -2.59
CA MET A 113 6.64 3.28 -1.34
C MET A 113 7.63 3.05 -0.19
N SER A 114 8.71 2.30 -0.43
CA SER A 114 9.75 2.03 0.58
C SER A 114 10.52 3.31 0.92
N PRO A 115 10.66 3.69 2.21
CA PRO A 115 11.38 4.89 2.63
C PRO A 115 12.89 4.77 2.50
N LEU A 116 13.41 3.64 2.01
CA LEU A 116 14.84 3.42 1.86
C LEU A 116 15.43 4.27 0.72
N PRO A 117 16.53 5.00 0.95
CA PRO A 117 17.23 5.72 -0.10
C PRO A 117 17.67 4.82 -1.25
N ALA A 118 17.74 5.35 -2.47
CA ALA A 118 18.16 4.60 -3.64
C ALA A 118 19.58 3.99 -3.47
N SER A 119 20.48 4.70 -2.77
CA SER A 119 21.82 4.21 -2.43
C SER A 119 21.77 2.96 -1.53
N ALA A 120 20.88 2.93 -0.53
CA ALA A 120 20.72 1.75 0.33
C ALA A 120 20.15 0.57 -0.44
N LYS A 121 19.16 0.82 -1.33
CA LYS A 121 18.58 -0.22 -2.20
C LYS A 121 19.64 -0.79 -3.17
N SER A 122 20.50 0.06 -3.77
CA SER A 122 21.56 -0.40 -4.65
C SER A 122 22.65 -1.17 -3.91
N SER A 123 23.03 -0.73 -2.71
CA SER A 123 23.98 -1.46 -1.86
C SER A 123 23.44 -2.83 -1.42
N ASP A 124 22.18 -2.91 -1.02
CA ASP A 124 21.50 -4.18 -0.70
C ASP A 124 21.50 -5.13 -1.91
N ALA A 125 21.14 -4.61 -3.10
CA ALA A 125 21.15 -5.40 -4.33
C ALA A 125 22.55 -5.92 -4.69
N GLN A 126 23.60 -5.10 -4.52
CA GLN A 126 24.99 -5.50 -4.74
C GLN A 126 25.44 -6.58 -3.74
N LEU A 127 25.13 -6.40 -2.45
CA LEU A 127 25.46 -7.39 -1.42
C LEU A 127 24.75 -8.71 -1.66
N ARG A 128 23.45 -8.69 -2.01
CA ARG A 128 22.69 -9.89 -2.37
C ARG A 128 23.29 -10.59 -3.56
N SER A 129 23.64 -9.84 -4.60
CA SER A 129 24.28 -10.41 -5.78
C SER A 129 25.65 -11.04 -5.46
N ALA A 130 26.46 -10.37 -4.61
CA ALA A 130 27.76 -10.89 -4.19
C ALA A 130 27.66 -12.14 -3.31
N LEU A 131 26.61 -12.25 -2.51
CA LEU A 131 26.35 -13.40 -1.62
C LEU A 131 25.58 -14.53 -2.31
N GLY A 132 25.16 -14.37 -3.59
CA GLY A 132 24.31 -15.33 -4.26
C GLY A 132 22.94 -15.50 -3.56
N ALA A 133 22.49 -14.47 -2.81
CA ALA A 133 21.23 -14.55 -2.09
C ALA A 133 20.05 -14.56 -3.07
N PRO A 134 19.00 -15.37 -2.83
CA PRO A 134 17.87 -15.47 -3.73
C PRO A 134 17.16 -14.14 -3.91
N ASP A 135 16.73 -13.85 -5.14
CA ASP A 135 15.80 -12.76 -5.42
C ASP A 135 14.44 -13.14 -4.81
N VAL A 136 13.94 -12.28 -3.92
CA VAL A 136 12.67 -12.52 -3.21
C VAL A 136 11.45 -12.38 -4.13
N ARG A 137 11.64 -12.11 -5.42
CA ARG A 137 10.55 -11.86 -6.36
C ARG A 137 9.78 -13.11 -6.73
N TYR A 138 10.49 -14.20 -7.06
CA TYR A 138 9.87 -15.43 -7.53
C TYR A 138 10.07 -16.55 -6.54
N VAL A 139 8.98 -17.23 -6.24
CA VAL A 139 8.95 -18.38 -5.36
C VAL A 139 8.15 -19.49 -6.01
N LEU A 140 8.70 -20.69 -6.03
CA LEU A 140 7.98 -21.88 -6.44
C LEU A 140 7.47 -22.62 -5.21
N THR A 141 6.21 -23.05 -5.24
CA THR A 141 5.62 -23.81 -4.13
C THR A 141 5.08 -25.14 -4.62
N VAL A 142 5.27 -26.16 -3.79
CA VAL A 142 4.65 -27.46 -3.95
C VAL A 142 4.11 -27.93 -2.60
N SER A 143 2.96 -28.62 -2.60
CA SER A 143 2.29 -29.04 -1.37
C SER A 143 2.18 -30.56 -1.28
N GLY A 144 2.33 -31.10 -0.07
CA GLY A 144 2.16 -32.50 0.25
C GLY A 144 1.18 -32.74 1.39
N GLU A 145 0.61 -33.94 1.47
CA GLU A 145 -0.27 -34.34 2.58
C GLU A 145 0.52 -34.63 3.87
N SER A 146 1.76 -35.08 3.71
CA SER A 146 2.71 -35.28 4.78
C SER A 146 4.01 -34.52 4.48
N ARG A 147 4.85 -34.38 5.51
CA ARG A 147 6.20 -33.81 5.36
C ARG A 147 7.03 -34.61 4.35
N GLU A 148 6.99 -35.94 4.46
CA GLU A 148 7.70 -36.86 3.57
C GLU A 148 7.19 -36.73 2.10
N ASP A 149 5.87 -36.60 1.89
CA ASP A 149 5.30 -36.35 0.58
C ASP A 149 5.77 -35.02 -0.02
N ALA A 150 5.81 -33.96 0.81
CA ALA A 150 6.29 -32.65 0.39
C ALA A 150 7.78 -32.68 0.00
N LEU A 151 8.63 -33.39 0.78
CA LEU A 151 10.04 -33.57 0.45
C LEU A 151 10.24 -34.35 -0.86
N ARG A 152 9.51 -35.44 -1.07
CA ARG A 152 9.55 -36.21 -2.34
C ARG A 152 9.15 -35.35 -3.55
N ARG A 153 8.10 -34.56 -3.43
CA ARG A 153 7.66 -33.60 -4.48
C ARG A 153 8.73 -32.55 -4.74
N SER A 154 9.38 -32.05 -3.69
CA SER A 154 10.52 -31.14 -3.81
C SER A 154 11.66 -31.75 -4.60
N GLU A 155 12.00 -32.99 -4.31
CA GLU A 155 13.04 -33.74 -5.07
C GLU A 155 12.68 -33.92 -6.55
N ALA A 156 11.40 -34.12 -6.85
CA ALA A 156 10.92 -34.28 -8.24
C ALA A 156 11.05 -32.98 -9.06
N LEU A 157 11.15 -31.81 -8.42
CA LEU A 157 11.38 -30.52 -9.10
C LEU A 157 12.81 -30.37 -9.60
N ARG A 158 13.79 -31.04 -8.97
CA ARG A 158 15.21 -30.88 -9.27
C ARG A 158 15.55 -30.99 -10.74
N PRO A 159 15.18 -32.07 -11.48
CA PRO A 159 15.56 -32.18 -12.88
C PRO A 159 15.06 -31.05 -13.75
N VAL A 160 13.87 -30.53 -13.46
CA VAL A 160 13.25 -29.40 -14.18
C VAL A 160 14.01 -28.11 -13.88
N LEU A 161 14.35 -27.88 -12.63
CA LEU A 161 15.06 -26.68 -12.20
C LEU A 161 16.52 -26.69 -12.69
N ASP A 162 17.21 -27.83 -12.64
CA ASP A 162 18.56 -27.97 -13.18
C ASP A 162 18.58 -27.74 -14.72
N ALA A 163 17.58 -28.22 -15.45
CA ALA A 163 17.43 -27.95 -16.88
C ALA A 163 17.17 -26.46 -17.15
N ALA A 164 16.36 -25.77 -16.29
CA ALA A 164 16.11 -24.35 -16.40
C ALA A 164 17.37 -23.50 -16.13
N VAL A 165 18.21 -23.91 -15.19
CA VAL A 165 19.54 -23.29 -14.95
C VAL A 165 20.46 -23.52 -16.13
N ALA A 166 20.56 -24.74 -16.65
CA ALA A 166 21.40 -25.08 -17.81
C ALA A 166 21.01 -24.30 -19.06
N SER A 167 19.69 -24.02 -19.25
CA SER A 167 19.15 -23.21 -20.36
C SER A 167 19.16 -21.71 -20.08
N ARG A 168 19.71 -21.26 -18.96
CA ARG A 168 19.76 -19.85 -18.51
C ARG A 168 18.39 -19.17 -18.37
N GLN A 169 17.32 -19.94 -18.18
CA GLN A 169 15.99 -19.40 -17.84
C GLN A 169 15.92 -18.98 -16.38
N LEU A 170 16.76 -19.61 -15.53
CA LEU A 170 16.88 -19.40 -14.10
C LEU A 170 18.37 -19.27 -13.73
N GLY A 171 18.71 -18.41 -12.76
CA GLY A 171 20.07 -18.29 -12.26
C GLY A 171 20.42 -19.37 -11.24
N ALA A 172 19.62 -19.46 -10.18
CA ALA A 172 19.78 -20.47 -9.13
C ALA A 172 18.45 -20.72 -8.39
N PHE A 173 18.42 -21.76 -7.57
CA PHE A 173 17.29 -22.12 -6.71
C PHE A 173 17.77 -22.76 -5.42
N ASP A 174 16.94 -22.71 -4.36
CA ASP A 174 17.19 -23.36 -3.08
C ASP A 174 16.11 -24.42 -2.82
N LEU A 175 16.49 -25.69 -2.76
CA LEU A 175 15.59 -26.80 -2.41
C LEU A 175 15.82 -27.24 -0.97
N VAL A 176 14.75 -27.40 -0.21
CA VAL A 176 14.83 -27.99 1.14
C VAL A 176 15.39 -29.39 1.13
N SER A 177 15.14 -30.18 0.06
CA SER A 177 15.66 -31.52 -0.13
C SER A 177 17.17 -31.60 -0.35
N ASP A 178 17.86 -30.46 -0.54
CA ASP A 178 19.32 -30.39 -0.53
C ASP A 178 19.88 -30.45 0.89
N LEU A 179 19.13 -29.93 1.86
CA LEU A 179 19.48 -29.96 3.26
C LEU A 179 19.01 -31.27 3.92
N VAL A 180 17.74 -31.62 3.69
CA VAL A 180 17.12 -32.84 4.24
C VAL A 180 16.35 -33.54 3.11
N PRO A 181 16.97 -34.55 2.48
CA PRO A 181 16.28 -35.41 1.50
C PRO A 181 15.16 -36.22 2.16
N SER A 182 14.21 -36.68 1.34
CA SER A 182 13.19 -37.63 1.78
C SER A 182 13.81 -38.89 2.40
N GLU A 183 13.09 -39.53 3.34
CA GLU A 183 13.55 -40.82 3.93
C GLU A 183 13.83 -41.86 2.91
N ASP A 184 13.00 -41.92 1.86
CA ASP A 184 13.19 -42.82 0.71
C ASP A 184 14.53 -42.57 -0.03
N THR A 185 14.85 -41.29 -0.25
CA THR A 185 16.10 -40.91 -0.91
C THR A 185 17.30 -41.15 -0.01
N GLN A 186 17.20 -40.90 1.30
CA GLN A 186 18.23 -41.24 2.26
C GLN A 186 18.46 -42.75 2.33
N ALA A 187 17.39 -43.56 2.35
CA ALA A 187 17.49 -45.03 2.34
C ALA A 187 18.17 -45.52 1.07
N ARG A 188 17.77 -45.06 -0.13
CA ARG A 188 18.42 -45.39 -1.39
C ARG A 188 19.92 -45.05 -1.41
N ARG A 189 20.28 -43.84 -0.91
CA ARG A 189 21.69 -43.42 -0.83
C ARG A 189 22.49 -44.33 0.11
N ARG A 190 21.93 -44.70 1.26
CA ARG A 190 22.57 -45.65 2.20
C ARG A 190 22.76 -47.06 1.58
N GLN A 191 21.75 -47.56 0.89
CA GLN A 191 21.83 -48.84 0.20
C GLN A 191 22.86 -48.85 -0.96
N ALA A 192 23.09 -47.69 -1.59
CA ALA A 192 24.07 -47.53 -2.66
C ALA A 192 25.52 -47.45 -2.12
N LEU A 193 25.74 -47.29 -0.80
CA LEU A 193 27.09 -47.33 -0.23
C LEU A 193 27.70 -48.70 -0.41
N PRO A 194 28.95 -48.78 -0.89
CA PRO A 194 29.63 -50.09 -1.12
C PRO A 194 29.82 -50.84 0.20
N ASP A 195 29.89 -52.14 0.09
CA ASP A 195 30.27 -52.99 1.20
C ASP A 195 31.70 -52.63 1.67
N PRO A 196 31.93 -52.47 2.99
CA PRO A 196 33.22 -52.02 3.53
C PRO A 196 34.40 -52.91 3.16
N GLN A 197 34.19 -54.23 3.03
CA GLN A 197 35.27 -55.17 2.65
C GLN A 197 35.61 -54.98 1.15
N ARG A 198 34.59 -54.86 0.30
CA ARG A 198 34.79 -54.61 -1.11
C ARG A 198 35.42 -53.23 -1.36
N LEU A 199 34.95 -52.18 -0.64
CA LEU A 199 35.53 -50.84 -0.71
C LEU A 199 37.03 -50.83 -0.35
N ARG A 200 37.40 -51.58 0.70
CA ARG A 200 38.82 -51.72 1.09
C ARG A 200 39.65 -52.36 -0.05
N ALA A 201 39.19 -53.48 -0.61
CA ALA A 201 39.87 -54.14 -1.70
C ALA A 201 40.00 -53.26 -2.95
N ASP A 202 38.93 -52.56 -3.30
CA ASP A 202 38.92 -51.64 -4.45
C ASP A 202 39.90 -50.45 -4.23
N LEU A 203 39.97 -49.88 -3.01
CA LEU A 203 40.89 -48.82 -2.65
C LEU A 203 42.36 -49.29 -2.64
N GLU A 204 42.64 -50.48 -2.10
CA GLU A 204 43.98 -51.07 -2.12
C GLU A 204 44.44 -51.33 -3.56
N SER A 205 43.56 -51.86 -4.39
CA SER A 205 43.85 -52.09 -5.82
C SER A 205 44.08 -50.77 -6.57
N ALA A 206 43.27 -49.75 -6.35
CA ALA A 206 43.40 -48.45 -6.98
C ALA A 206 44.65 -47.66 -6.49
N ALA A 207 45.07 -47.87 -5.26
CA ALA A 207 46.25 -47.24 -4.67
C ALA A 207 47.57 -48.00 -5.01
N ALA A 208 47.50 -49.13 -5.63
CA ALA A 208 48.68 -49.92 -5.98
C ALA A 208 49.63 -49.13 -6.90
N GLY A 209 50.88 -48.96 -6.45
CA GLY A 209 51.90 -48.15 -7.17
C GLY A 209 51.85 -46.63 -6.92
N LEU A 210 50.91 -46.17 -6.12
CA LEU A 210 50.85 -44.77 -5.70
C LEU A 210 51.55 -44.53 -4.32
N PRO A 211 52.06 -43.36 -4.02
CA PRO A 211 52.86 -43.07 -2.82
C PRO A 211 51.94 -42.87 -1.57
N PHE A 212 50.97 -43.73 -1.37
CA PHE A 212 50.13 -43.73 -0.20
C PHE A 212 50.70 -44.65 0.92
N ARG A 213 50.53 -44.21 2.16
CA ARG A 213 50.90 -45.06 3.32
C ARG A 213 49.86 -46.19 3.45
N PRO A 214 50.27 -47.43 3.81
CA PRO A 214 49.35 -48.48 4.14
C PRO A 214 48.32 -48.03 5.18
N GLY A 215 47.04 -48.35 4.97
CA GLY A 215 45.97 -48.04 5.94
C GLY A 215 45.47 -46.56 5.90
N VAL A 216 45.97 -45.71 5.01
CA VAL A 216 45.54 -44.31 4.90
C VAL A 216 44.02 -44.14 4.65
N PHE A 217 43.40 -45.11 4.00
CA PHE A 217 41.98 -45.08 3.68
C PHE A 217 41.09 -45.76 4.77
N GLU A 218 41.67 -46.37 5.79
CA GLU A 218 40.90 -47.08 6.82
C GLU A 218 39.89 -46.20 7.56
N PRO A 219 40.21 -44.94 7.94
CA PRO A 219 39.21 -44.07 8.55
C PRO A 219 38.02 -43.76 7.60
N PHE A 220 38.25 -43.70 6.28
CA PHE A 220 37.20 -43.51 5.28
C PHE A 220 36.29 -44.77 5.18
N VAL A 221 36.89 -45.96 5.12
CA VAL A 221 36.17 -47.25 5.08
C VAL A 221 35.30 -47.40 6.34
N GLU A 222 35.86 -47.13 7.53
CA GLU A 222 35.10 -47.10 8.78
C GLU A 222 33.99 -46.09 8.77
N GLY A 223 34.25 -44.88 8.18
CA GLY A 223 33.24 -43.81 8.01
C GLY A 223 32.08 -44.30 7.14
N VAL A 224 32.35 -44.97 6.00
CA VAL A 224 31.33 -45.57 5.15
C VAL A 224 30.55 -46.66 5.87
N ALA A 225 31.24 -47.53 6.63
CA ALA A 225 30.60 -48.58 7.42
C ALA A 225 29.60 -47.96 8.44
N ARG A 226 30.03 -46.97 9.18
CA ARG A 226 29.15 -46.24 10.11
C ARG A 226 27.98 -45.55 9.41
N ALA A 227 28.20 -44.94 8.22
CA ALA A 227 27.16 -44.21 7.49
C ALA A 227 26.01 -45.12 7.03
N ARG A 228 26.24 -46.43 6.88
CA ARG A 228 25.19 -47.39 6.54
C ARG A 228 24.16 -47.60 7.62
N ASP A 229 24.57 -47.44 8.90
CA ASP A 229 23.75 -47.70 10.09
C ASP A 229 23.19 -46.41 10.74
N VAL A 230 23.53 -45.24 10.20
CA VAL A 230 23.05 -43.96 10.75
C VAL A 230 21.54 -43.80 10.49
N ALA A 231 20.80 -43.37 11.51
CA ALA A 231 19.38 -43.02 11.40
C ALA A 231 19.16 -41.93 10.33
N PRO A 232 17.99 -41.87 9.66
CA PRO A 232 17.67 -40.79 8.74
C PRO A 232 17.76 -39.43 9.44
N VAL A 233 18.32 -38.47 8.71
CA VAL A 233 18.33 -37.04 9.18
C VAL A 233 16.94 -36.47 8.97
N THR A 234 16.41 -35.85 10.00
CA THR A 234 15.11 -35.17 9.95
C THR A 234 15.27 -33.68 10.18
N PRO A 235 14.30 -32.84 9.78
CA PRO A 235 14.33 -31.40 10.01
C PRO A 235 14.59 -31.04 11.47
N GLU A 236 14.05 -31.81 12.42
CA GLU A 236 14.19 -31.60 13.86
C GLU A 236 15.65 -31.67 14.34
N THR A 237 16.49 -32.38 13.59
CA THR A 237 17.95 -32.46 13.89
C THR A 237 18.63 -31.10 13.86
N PHE A 238 18.01 -30.12 13.19
CA PHE A 238 18.58 -28.78 12.98
C PHE A 238 17.89 -27.66 13.75
N ASN A 239 16.86 -27.96 14.58
CA ASN A 239 16.03 -26.94 15.24
C ASN A 239 16.83 -25.87 15.99
N ASP A 240 17.93 -26.23 16.63
CA ASP A 240 18.77 -25.29 17.40
C ASP A 240 19.96 -24.71 16.60
N SER A 241 19.87 -24.73 15.28
CA SER A 241 20.93 -24.26 14.39
C SER A 241 20.45 -23.21 13.40
N ALA A 242 21.38 -22.46 12.78
CA ALA A 242 21.08 -21.55 11.69
C ALA A 242 20.40 -22.25 10.48
N LEU A 243 20.68 -23.56 10.29
CA LEU A 243 20.03 -24.37 9.27
C LEU A 243 18.56 -24.64 9.62
N GLY A 244 18.20 -24.82 10.88
CA GLY A 244 16.81 -24.97 11.31
C GLY A 244 15.98 -23.75 10.92
N PHE A 245 16.48 -22.55 11.15
CA PHE A 245 15.81 -21.32 10.71
C PHE A 245 15.61 -21.26 9.19
N LYS A 246 16.63 -21.65 8.40
CA LYS A 246 16.50 -21.73 6.94
C LYS A 246 15.45 -22.78 6.54
N MET A 247 15.41 -23.92 7.20
CA MET A 247 14.47 -25.00 6.91
C MET A 247 13.03 -24.60 7.22
N ASP A 248 12.78 -23.91 8.34
CA ASP A 248 11.46 -23.38 8.68
C ASP A 248 10.92 -22.39 7.63
N GLY A 249 11.85 -21.67 6.96
CA GLY A 249 11.50 -20.82 5.82
C GLY A 249 11.16 -21.58 4.54
N LEU A 250 11.78 -22.75 4.31
CA LEU A 250 11.62 -23.55 3.11
C LEU A 250 10.56 -24.65 3.24
N LEU A 251 10.24 -25.10 4.45
CA LEU A 251 9.28 -26.16 4.71
C LEU A 251 8.33 -25.75 5.84
N ARG A 252 7.08 -25.49 5.50
CA ARG A 252 6.06 -25.02 6.46
C ARG A 252 4.83 -25.89 6.46
N GLN A 253 4.19 -25.99 7.62
CA GLN A 253 2.87 -26.62 7.76
C GLN A 253 1.81 -25.49 7.86
N ASP A 254 0.82 -25.55 6.99
CA ASP A 254 -0.33 -24.66 7.03
C ASP A 254 -1.60 -25.41 6.63
N GLY A 255 -2.71 -25.16 7.32
CA GLY A 255 -3.99 -25.80 7.05
C GLY A 255 -3.96 -27.34 7.06
N GLY A 256 -3.04 -27.96 7.85
CA GLY A 256 -2.87 -29.42 7.92
C GLY A 256 -2.08 -30.03 6.74
N ARG A 257 -1.61 -29.23 5.80
CA ARG A 257 -0.74 -29.66 4.69
C ARG A 257 0.66 -29.10 4.86
N TRP A 258 1.62 -29.79 4.25
CA TRP A 258 3.01 -29.36 4.19
C TRP A 258 3.28 -28.64 2.88
N HIS A 259 3.94 -27.49 2.96
CA HIS A 259 4.30 -26.67 1.82
C HIS A 259 5.81 -26.51 1.75
N VAL A 260 6.36 -26.84 0.61
CA VAL A 260 7.75 -26.51 0.27
C VAL A 260 7.74 -25.18 -0.48
N VAL A 261 8.64 -24.30 -0.06
CA VAL A 261 8.89 -23.01 -0.66
C VAL A 261 10.28 -23.02 -1.29
N VAL A 262 10.37 -22.82 -2.58
CA VAL A 262 11.62 -22.80 -3.34
C VAL A 262 11.89 -21.40 -3.84
N PRO A 263 12.75 -20.62 -3.19
CA PRO A 263 13.21 -19.34 -3.69
C PRO A 263 13.96 -19.51 -5.01
N LEU A 264 13.62 -18.67 -6.00
CA LEU A 264 14.25 -18.65 -7.31
C LEU A 264 15.03 -17.35 -7.51
N THR A 265 16.23 -17.46 -8.08
CA THR A 265 17.11 -16.34 -8.36
C THR A 265 17.20 -16.07 -9.85
N GLU A 266 17.14 -14.81 -10.27
CA GLU A 266 17.30 -14.37 -11.65
C GLU A 266 16.40 -15.12 -12.66
N VAL A 267 15.10 -15.18 -12.40
CA VAL A 267 14.14 -15.77 -13.36
C VAL A 267 14.02 -14.87 -14.59
N ARG A 268 14.45 -15.36 -15.74
CA ARG A 268 14.50 -14.63 -17.02
C ARG A 268 13.36 -15.00 -17.96
N ASP A 269 12.88 -16.25 -17.90
CA ASP A 269 11.76 -16.75 -18.70
C ASP A 269 10.72 -17.45 -17.80
N THR A 270 9.78 -16.65 -17.29
CA THR A 270 8.69 -17.16 -16.46
C THR A 270 7.74 -18.08 -17.24
N ALA A 271 7.48 -17.77 -18.51
CA ALA A 271 6.55 -18.53 -19.32
C ALA A 271 7.12 -19.90 -19.71
N GLY A 272 8.42 -19.97 -20.01
CA GLY A 272 9.13 -21.23 -20.25
C GLY A 272 9.16 -22.09 -19.00
N LEU A 273 9.48 -21.50 -17.86
CA LEU A 273 9.52 -22.20 -16.58
C LEU A 273 8.16 -22.77 -16.20
N VAL A 274 7.08 -21.98 -16.27
CA VAL A 274 5.71 -22.44 -15.94
C VAL A 274 5.28 -23.62 -16.82
N ARG A 275 5.64 -23.63 -18.11
CA ARG A 275 5.32 -24.76 -19.01
C ARG A 275 6.08 -26.04 -18.69
N ALA A 276 7.27 -25.92 -18.11
CA ALA A 276 8.12 -27.05 -17.75
C ALA A 276 7.78 -27.62 -16.35
N LEU A 277 7.11 -26.86 -15.50
CA LEU A 277 6.76 -27.27 -14.15
C LEU A 277 5.65 -28.33 -14.14
N PRO A 278 5.69 -29.29 -13.19
CA PRO A 278 4.57 -30.21 -12.96
C PRO A 278 3.31 -29.45 -12.50
N ALA A 279 2.14 -30.05 -12.74
CA ALA A 279 0.84 -29.40 -12.50
C ALA A 279 0.55 -29.06 -11.03
N ASP A 280 1.21 -29.73 -10.09
CA ASP A 280 1.10 -29.50 -8.65
C ASP A 280 2.07 -28.44 -8.12
N ALA A 281 2.99 -27.96 -8.96
CA ALA A 281 3.92 -26.89 -8.63
C ALA A 281 3.38 -25.54 -9.11
N ARG A 282 3.43 -24.52 -8.24
CA ARG A 282 2.94 -23.18 -8.52
C ARG A 282 4.05 -22.13 -8.41
N LEU A 283 4.30 -21.42 -9.51
CA LEU A 283 5.18 -20.26 -9.51
C LEU A 283 4.40 -19.03 -9.03
N ILE A 284 4.93 -18.34 -8.04
CA ILE A 284 4.34 -17.12 -7.44
C ILE A 284 5.30 -15.97 -7.72
N ASP A 285 4.82 -14.93 -8.38
CA ASP A 285 5.50 -13.63 -8.47
C ASP A 285 5.04 -12.75 -7.30
N LEU A 286 5.81 -12.70 -6.23
CA LEU A 286 5.47 -11.94 -5.01
C LEU A 286 5.24 -10.45 -5.30
N ARG A 287 6.02 -9.88 -6.23
CA ARG A 287 5.84 -8.48 -6.63
C ARG A 287 4.56 -8.30 -7.46
N GLY A 288 4.31 -9.21 -8.39
CA GLY A 288 3.09 -9.19 -9.19
C GLY A 288 1.83 -9.37 -8.34
N GLU A 289 1.84 -10.34 -7.42
CA GLU A 289 0.72 -10.59 -6.49
C GLU A 289 0.47 -9.39 -5.55
N THR A 290 1.54 -8.78 -4.99
CA THR A 290 1.37 -7.59 -4.14
C THR A 290 0.85 -6.39 -4.94
N THR A 291 1.34 -6.18 -6.16
CA THR A 291 0.85 -5.13 -7.06
C THR A 291 -0.62 -5.36 -7.44
N ALA A 292 -1.00 -6.58 -7.80
CA ALA A 292 -2.38 -6.95 -8.09
C ALA A 292 -3.31 -6.76 -6.88
N MET A 293 -2.82 -7.10 -5.69
CA MET A 293 -3.54 -6.88 -4.43
C MET A 293 -3.77 -5.38 -4.18
N MET A 294 -2.74 -4.53 -4.38
CA MET A 294 -2.86 -3.06 -4.22
C MET A 294 -3.86 -2.49 -5.24
N ALA A 295 -3.80 -2.94 -6.50
CA ALA A 295 -4.76 -2.55 -7.52
C ALA A 295 -6.21 -2.95 -7.13
N ALA A 296 -6.42 -4.15 -6.61
CA ALA A 296 -7.73 -4.61 -6.15
C ALA A 296 -8.24 -3.78 -4.96
N TYR A 297 -7.38 -3.41 -4.01
CA TYR A 297 -7.76 -2.52 -2.90
C TYR A 297 -8.14 -1.12 -3.40
N ARG A 298 -7.38 -0.58 -4.36
CA ARG A 298 -7.70 0.69 -4.99
C ARG A 298 -9.07 0.65 -5.68
N GLU A 299 -9.34 -0.36 -6.49
CA GLU A 299 -10.61 -0.48 -7.21
C GLU A 299 -11.81 -0.59 -6.27
N ARG A 300 -11.70 -1.42 -5.23
CA ARG A 300 -12.71 -1.50 -4.17
C ARG A 300 -12.89 -0.16 -3.46
N GLY A 301 -11.78 0.49 -3.10
CA GLY A 301 -11.78 1.80 -2.46
C GLY A 301 -12.49 2.85 -3.32
N LEU A 302 -12.20 2.93 -4.61
CA LEU A 302 -12.88 3.83 -5.55
C LEU A 302 -14.39 3.57 -5.61
N GLY A 303 -14.81 2.29 -5.61
CA GLY A 303 -16.23 1.92 -5.56
C GLY A 303 -16.92 2.43 -4.29
N PHE A 304 -16.31 2.20 -3.12
CA PHE A 304 -16.85 2.72 -1.85
C PHE A 304 -16.82 4.24 -1.76
N SER A 305 -15.84 4.89 -2.42
CA SER A 305 -15.80 6.37 -2.50
C SER A 305 -16.95 6.93 -3.29
N ALA A 306 -17.36 6.28 -4.37
CA ALA A 306 -18.54 6.66 -5.12
C ALA A 306 -19.80 6.57 -4.25
N ILE A 307 -19.94 5.50 -3.46
CA ILE A 307 -21.02 5.35 -2.48
C ILE A 307 -20.94 6.46 -1.42
N GLY A 308 -19.74 6.72 -0.87
CA GLY A 308 -19.52 7.80 0.09
C GLY A 308 -19.91 9.17 -0.45
N LEU A 309 -19.58 9.45 -1.72
CA LEU A 309 -19.95 10.69 -2.39
C LEU A 309 -21.47 10.84 -2.54
N VAL A 310 -22.17 9.75 -2.88
CA VAL A 310 -23.65 9.71 -2.93
C VAL A 310 -24.24 9.94 -1.55
N LEU A 311 -23.68 9.35 -0.50
CA LEU A 311 -24.11 9.58 0.88
C LEU A 311 -23.89 11.03 1.30
N ILE A 312 -22.73 11.63 1.01
CA ILE A 312 -22.46 13.06 1.24
C ILE A 312 -23.50 13.91 0.53
N TYR A 313 -23.79 13.62 -0.74
CA TYR A 313 -24.82 14.33 -1.50
C TYR A 313 -26.21 14.20 -0.85
N ALA A 314 -26.61 13.01 -0.43
CA ALA A 314 -27.89 12.76 0.23
C ALA A 314 -27.99 13.53 1.55
N VAL A 315 -26.95 13.48 2.39
CA VAL A 315 -26.87 14.22 3.64
C VAL A 315 -26.98 15.73 3.40
N LEU A 316 -26.25 16.25 2.39
CA LEU A 316 -26.35 17.66 2.01
C LEU A 316 -27.75 18.03 1.47
N ALA A 317 -28.37 17.17 0.66
CA ALA A 317 -29.69 17.40 0.09
C ALA A 317 -30.77 17.51 1.16
N VAL A 318 -30.70 16.61 2.16
CA VAL A 318 -31.61 16.61 3.32
C VAL A 318 -31.32 17.82 4.24
N GLY A 319 -30.02 18.05 4.57
CA GLY A 319 -29.60 19.12 5.47
C GLY A 319 -29.89 20.52 4.94
N LEU A 320 -29.69 20.75 3.62
CA LEU A 320 -29.97 21.99 2.92
C LEU A 320 -31.43 22.08 2.41
N ARG A 321 -32.21 21.02 2.58
CA ARG A 321 -33.59 20.87 2.08
C ARG A 321 -33.73 21.20 0.58
N SER A 322 -32.68 20.93 -0.22
CA SER A 322 -32.68 21.22 -1.65
C SER A 322 -31.58 20.43 -2.36
N PRO A 323 -31.92 19.51 -3.27
CA PRO A 323 -30.96 18.75 -4.04
C PRO A 323 -30.08 19.66 -4.93
N ALA A 324 -30.66 20.73 -5.49
CA ALA A 324 -29.93 21.67 -6.31
C ALA A 324 -28.88 22.47 -5.50
N ARG A 325 -29.15 22.77 -4.22
CA ARG A 325 -28.18 23.42 -3.33
C ARG A 325 -27.06 22.45 -2.94
N ALA A 326 -27.41 21.22 -2.65
CA ALA A 326 -26.43 20.14 -2.37
C ALA A 326 -25.47 19.96 -3.55
N ALA A 327 -25.98 19.89 -4.76
CA ALA A 327 -25.15 19.80 -5.96
C ALA A 327 -24.21 21.02 -6.12
N LYS A 328 -24.69 22.24 -5.86
CA LYS A 328 -23.87 23.47 -5.92
C LYS A 328 -22.77 23.52 -4.87
N VAL A 329 -22.94 22.86 -3.74
CA VAL A 329 -21.92 22.74 -2.67
C VAL A 329 -20.93 21.64 -3.02
N LEU A 330 -21.39 20.49 -3.54
CA LEU A 330 -20.55 19.33 -3.77
C LEU A 330 -19.73 19.44 -5.06
N LEU A 331 -20.29 19.98 -6.14
CA LEU A 331 -19.65 20.09 -7.45
C LEU A 331 -18.26 20.76 -7.41
N PRO A 332 -18.07 21.91 -6.75
CA PRO A 332 -16.75 22.56 -6.62
C PRO A 332 -15.72 21.67 -5.94
N VAL A 333 -16.14 20.89 -4.98
CA VAL A 333 -15.26 20.00 -4.20
C VAL A 333 -14.79 18.82 -5.07
N VAL A 334 -15.70 18.21 -5.83
CA VAL A 334 -15.36 17.13 -6.77
C VAL A 334 -14.42 17.65 -7.85
N LEU A 335 -14.70 18.82 -8.43
CA LEU A 335 -13.83 19.46 -9.43
C LEU A 335 -12.45 19.78 -8.86
N ALA A 336 -12.38 20.23 -7.60
CA ALA A 336 -11.11 20.49 -6.93
C ALA A 336 -10.29 19.22 -6.70
N ALA A 337 -10.94 18.12 -6.32
CA ALA A 337 -10.28 16.82 -6.14
C ALA A 337 -9.73 16.29 -7.48
N ILE A 338 -10.50 16.40 -8.56
CA ILE A 338 -10.06 16.01 -9.90
C ILE A 338 -8.87 16.89 -10.35
N ALA A 339 -8.96 18.21 -10.14
CA ALA A 339 -7.87 19.12 -10.48
C ALA A 339 -6.61 18.83 -9.68
N ALA A 340 -6.74 18.53 -8.38
CA ALA A 340 -5.62 18.14 -7.53
C ALA A 340 -4.95 16.84 -8.05
N ALA A 341 -5.75 15.82 -8.35
CA ALA A 341 -5.24 14.57 -8.91
C ALA A 341 -4.51 14.81 -10.26
N ALA A 342 -5.08 15.65 -11.13
CA ALA A 342 -4.46 15.99 -12.40
C ALA A 342 -3.13 16.74 -12.25
N ILE A 343 -3.05 17.68 -11.32
CA ILE A 343 -1.82 18.42 -11.02
C ILE A 343 -0.74 17.46 -10.50
N LEU A 344 -1.10 16.54 -9.62
CA LEU A 344 -0.18 15.54 -9.10
C LEU A 344 0.41 14.70 -10.23
N VAL A 345 -0.44 14.09 -11.06
CA VAL A 345 -0.01 13.23 -12.18
C VAL A 345 0.79 14.00 -13.23
N ALA A 346 0.40 15.25 -13.54
CA ALA A 346 1.04 16.03 -14.59
C ALA A 346 2.42 16.60 -14.19
N PHE A 347 2.62 16.95 -12.93
CA PHE A 347 3.77 17.75 -12.52
C PHE A 347 4.62 17.13 -11.41
N LEU A 348 4.12 16.11 -10.73
CA LEU A 348 4.79 15.56 -9.54
C LEU A 348 5.08 14.07 -9.69
N GLU A 349 4.08 13.21 -9.50
CA GLU A 349 4.30 11.77 -9.45
C GLU A 349 3.01 10.97 -9.74
N PRO A 350 3.11 9.69 -10.14
CA PRO A 350 1.96 8.81 -10.27
C PRO A 350 1.21 8.67 -8.94
N LEU A 351 -0.11 8.48 -9.02
CA LEU A 351 -0.95 8.32 -7.84
C LEU A 351 -0.71 6.95 -7.19
N THR A 352 -0.55 6.93 -5.89
CA THR A 352 -0.53 5.72 -5.08
C THR A 352 -1.80 5.62 -4.24
N VAL A 353 -1.99 4.52 -3.53
CA VAL A 353 -3.10 4.35 -2.59
C VAL A 353 -3.13 5.47 -1.52
N PHE A 354 -1.98 6.05 -1.16
CA PHE A 354 -1.90 7.15 -0.19
C PHE A 354 -2.36 8.49 -0.76
N HIS A 355 -2.10 8.75 -2.04
CA HIS A 355 -2.69 9.90 -2.74
C HIS A 355 -4.21 9.78 -2.80
N TYR A 356 -4.73 8.56 -3.05
CA TYR A 356 -6.16 8.31 -3.03
C TYR A 356 -6.79 8.64 -1.66
N VAL A 357 -6.19 8.17 -0.56
CA VAL A 357 -6.64 8.49 0.81
C VAL A 357 -6.63 10.00 1.07
N ALA A 358 -5.55 10.67 0.64
CA ALA A 358 -5.39 12.12 0.79
C ALA A 358 -6.43 12.91 -0.03
N LEU A 359 -6.81 12.42 -1.21
CA LEU A 359 -7.90 13.00 -2.01
C LEU A 359 -9.26 12.87 -1.29
N LEU A 360 -9.53 11.75 -0.63
CA LEU A 360 -10.75 11.60 0.19
C LEU A 360 -10.76 12.58 1.37
N LEU A 361 -9.63 12.75 2.04
CA LEU A 361 -9.48 13.75 3.10
C LEU A 361 -9.71 15.17 2.55
N THR A 362 -9.17 15.45 1.37
CA THR A 362 -9.39 16.73 0.67
C THR A 362 -10.86 16.99 0.36
N ILE A 363 -11.61 15.97 -0.06
CA ILE A 363 -13.07 16.08 -0.28
C ILE A 363 -13.76 16.45 1.05
N GLY A 364 -13.42 15.76 2.15
CA GLY A 364 -13.98 16.07 3.47
C GLY A 364 -13.74 17.52 3.92
N ILE A 365 -12.51 18.01 3.76
CA ILE A 365 -12.14 19.40 4.07
C ILE A 365 -12.84 20.36 3.11
N GLY A 366 -12.86 20.07 1.83
CA GLY A 366 -13.48 20.91 0.80
C GLY A 366 -14.99 21.11 0.97
N VAL A 367 -15.71 20.05 1.40
CA VAL A 367 -17.13 20.15 1.73
C VAL A 367 -17.38 21.15 2.86
N ASN A 368 -16.51 21.19 3.87
CA ASN A 368 -16.62 22.15 4.99
C ASN A 368 -16.41 23.59 4.51
N TYR A 369 -15.47 23.82 3.59
CA TYR A 369 -15.26 25.15 2.99
C TYR A 369 -16.47 25.60 2.16
N ALA A 370 -16.98 24.70 1.31
CA ALA A 370 -18.15 24.97 0.48
C ALA A 370 -19.41 25.22 1.32
N LEU A 371 -19.61 24.45 2.41
CA LEU A 371 -20.71 24.67 3.36
C LEU A 371 -20.62 26.00 4.07
N LEU A 372 -19.42 26.40 4.53
CA LEU A 372 -19.21 27.69 5.18
C LEU A 372 -19.49 28.83 4.22
N MET A 373 -19.04 28.75 2.96
CA MET A 373 -19.32 29.76 1.93
C MET A 373 -20.79 29.81 1.49
N ALA A 374 -21.51 28.69 1.57
CA ALA A 374 -22.94 28.61 1.29
C ALA A 374 -23.79 29.03 2.47
N SER A 375 -23.20 29.22 3.67
CA SER A 375 -23.93 29.53 4.91
C SER A 375 -24.47 30.97 4.95
N PRO A 376 -25.49 31.26 5.76
CA PRO A 376 -25.95 32.63 6.03
C PRO A 376 -24.85 33.53 6.56
N VAL A 377 -23.88 33.02 7.32
CA VAL A 377 -22.72 33.77 7.83
C VAL A 377 -21.94 34.44 6.71
N ALA A 378 -21.78 33.75 5.56
CA ALA A 378 -21.10 34.31 4.41
C ALA A 378 -21.80 35.54 3.82
N ARG A 379 -23.10 35.70 4.05
CA ARG A 379 -23.90 36.81 3.62
C ARG A 379 -23.91 37.91 4.67
N ASP A 380 -24.16 37.58 5.95
CA ASP A 380 -24.36 38.51 7.04
C ASP A 380 -23.04 39.14 7.50
N ASP A 381 -21.96 38.37 7.56
CA ASP A 381 -20.60 38.83 7.89
C ASP A 381 -19.55 38.12 6.99
N PRO A 382 -19.35 38.61 5.75
CA PRO A 382 -18.34 38.07 4.85
C PRO A 382 -16.92 38.12 5.42
N ALA A 383 -16.62 39.10 6.26
CA ALA A 383 -15.31 39.25 6.88
C ALA A 383 -15.05 38.15 7.92
N ALA A 384 -16.04 37.78 8.70
CA ALA A 384 -15.96 36.66 9.64
C ALA A 384 -15.79 35.32 8.89
N MET A 385 -16.52 35.13 7.81
CA MET A 385 -16.36 33.92 6.94
C MET A 385 -14.93 33.80 6.40
N TRP A 386 -14.37 34.87 5.81
CA TRP A 386 -13.02 34.85 5.26
C TRP A 386 -11.95 34.66 6.35
N ARG A 387 -12.14 35.22 7.53
CA ARG A 387 -11.27 34.96 8.71
C ARG A 387 -11.26 33.48 9.07
N THR A 388 -12.43 32.89 9.21
CA THR A 388 -12.56 31.48 9.56
C THR A 388 -11.90 30.58 8.49
N LEU A 389 -12.14 30.86 7.22
CA LEU A 389 -11.50 30.15 6.13
C LEU A 389 -9.97 30.29 6.15
N ALA A 390 -9.45 31.49 6.36
CA ALA A 390 -8.03 31.77 6.43
C ALA A 390 -7.34 30.99 7.56
N VAL A 391 -7.98 30.96 8.75
CA VAL A 391 -7.45 30.18 9.88
C VAL A 391 -7.50 28.70 9.61
N VAL A 392 -8.63 28.17 9.18
CA VAL A 392 -8.80 26.73 8.95
C VAL A 392 -7.94 26.23 7.79
N SER A 393 -7.93 26.96 6.66
CA SER A 393 -7.05 26.59 5.54
C SER A 393 -5.58 26.82 5.86
N GLY A 394 -5.24 27.87 6.59
CA GLY A 394 -3.87 28.13 7.02
C GLY A 394 -3.32 27.04 7.93
N THR A 395 -4.09 26.57 8.91
CA THR A 395 -3.69 25.44 9.76
C THR A 395 -3.53 24.15 8.94
N ALA A 396 -4.45 23.85 8.03
CA ALA A 396 -4.35 22.70 7.15
C ALA A 396 -3.10 22.78 6.25
N LEU A 397 -2.85 23.95 5.62
CA LEU A 397 -1.68 24.16 4.76
C LEU A 397 -0.36 24.05 5.52
N VAL A 398 -0.28 24.58 6.74
CA VAL A 398 0.93 24.43 7.57
C VAL A 398 1.13 22.97 7.97
N THR A 399 0.09 22.29 8.44
CA THR A 399 0.19 20.90 8.89
C THR A 399 0.58 19.95 7.76
N PHE A 400 -0.14 19.99 6.65
CA PHE A 400 0.11 19.09 5.52
C PHE A 400 1.25 19.59 4.63
N GLY A 401 1.50 20.90 4.58
CA GLY A 401 2.64 21.48 3.88
C GLY A 401 3.97 21.02 4.47
N VAL A 402 4.09 20.91 5.79
CA VAL A 402 5.28 20.35 6.44
C VAL A 402 5.45 18.86 6.08
N LEU A 403 4.36 18.10 6.05
CA LEU A 403 4.38 16.70 5.62
C LEU A 403 4.82 16.53 4.15
N ALA A 404 4.54 17.51 3.30
CA ALA A 404 4.98 17.49 1.90
C ALA A 404 6.51 17.48 1.74
N PHE A 405 7.27 17.87 2.75
CA PHE A 405 8.73 17.82 2.77
C PHE A 405 9.28 16.58 3.51
N ALA A 406 8.42 15.65 3.93
CA ALA A 406 8.86 14.44 4.61
C ALA A 406 9.62 13.50 3.66
N HIS A 407 10.68 12.88 4.15
CA HIS A 407 11.44 11.87 3.39
C HIS A 407 10.70 10.53 3.26
N ALA A 408 9.72 10.28 4.13
CA ALA A 408 8.89 9.08 4.04
C ALA A 408 7.86 9.23 2.91
N PRO A 409 7.87 8.37 1.87
CA PRO A 409 7.01 8.52 0.68
C PRO A 409 5.52 8.64 1.02
N VAL A 410 5.06 7.88 2.02
CA VAL A 410 3.67 7.92 2.49
C VAL A 410 3.28 9.30 3.02
N LEU A 411 4.12 9.90 3.87
CA LEU A 411 3.87 11.22 4.45
C LEU A 411 3.97 12.32 3.38
N HIS A 412 4.95 12.19 2.49
CA HIS A 412 5.11 13.08 1.34
C HIS A 412 3.85 13.07 0.47
N ALA A 413 3.41 11.89 0.03
CA ALA A 413 2.22 11.73 -0.80
C ALA A 413 0.96 12.35 -0.17
N ILE A 414 0.73 12.11 1.13
CA ILE A 414 -0.38 12.71 1.87
C ILE A 414 -0.22 14.23 1.95
N GLY A 415 0.97 14.70 2.32
CA GLY A 415 1.26 16.13 2.48
C GLY A 415 1.05 16.92 1.20
N VAL A 416 1.64 16.48 0.10
CA VAL A 416 1.52 17.15 -1.21
C VAL A 416 0.08 17.14 -1.70
N THR A 417 -0.59 15.98 -1.63
CA THR A 417 -1.97 15.84 -2.11
C THR A 417 -2.94 16.73 -1.35
N VAL A 418 -2.88 16.72 0.00
CA VAL A 418 -3.79 17.56 0.81
C VAL A 418 -3.47 19.03 0.61
N THR A 419 -2.19 19.43 0.51
CA THR A 419 -1.80 20.81 0.28
C THR A 419 -2.38 21.33 -1.04
N VAL A 420 -2.14 20.61 -2.14
CA VAL A 420 -2.68 20.96 -3.47
C VAL A 420 -4.21 20.94 -3.44
N GLY A 421 -4.80 19.94 -2.82
CA GLY A 421 -6.24 19.76 -2.74
C GLY A 421 -6.95 20.82 -1.91
N VAL A 422 -6.38 21.25 -0.79
CA VAL A 422 -6.90 22.35 0.05
C VAL A 422 -6.90 23.66 -0.72
N ILE A 423 -5.80 23.98 -1.42
CA ILE A 423 -5.71 25.18 -2.27
C ILE A 423 -6.77 25.12 -3.38
N ALA A 424 -6.85 23.99 -4.10
CA ALA A 424 -7.85 23.78 -5.14
C ALA A 424 -9.27 23.92 -4.59
N SER A 425 -9.59 23.27 -3.47
CA SER A 425 -10.91 23.33 -2.83
C SER A 425 -11.29 24.76 -2.43
N LEU A 426 -10.34 25.51 -1.87
CA LEU A 426 -10.57 26.91 -1.52
C LEU A 426 -10.87 27.77 -2.76
N VAL A 427 -10.10 27.60 -3.83
CA VAL A 427 -10.27 28.35 -5.09
C VAL A 427 -11.60 27.98 -5.75
N PHE A 428 -11.89 26.70 -5.93
CA PHE A 428 -13.13 26.25 -6.58
C PHE A 428 -14.37 26.63 -5.75
N ALA A 429 -14.33 26.50 -4.43
CA ALA A 429 -15.42 26.92 -3.56
C ALA A 429 -15.64 28.45 -3.63
N ALA A 430 -14.58 29.26 -3.56
CA ALA A 430 -14.67 30.73 -3.65
C ALA A 430 -15.27 31.21 -4.98
N MET A 431 -14.98 30.50 -6.07
CA MET A 431 -15.43 30.87 -7.41
C MET A 431 -16.85 30.38 -7.75
N LEU A 432 -17.22 29.19 -7.28
CA LEU A 432 -18.44 28.50 -7.72
C LEU A 432 -19.57 28.55 -6.69
N VAL A 433 -19.28 28.63 -5.37
CA VAL A 433 -20.30 28.70 -4.33
C VAL A 433 -20.80 30.13 -4.17
N ARG A 434 -22.11 30.29 -4.08
CA ARG A 434 -22.77 31.59 -3.77
C ARG A 434 -23.48 31.49 -2.43
N PRO A 435 -23.44 32.55 -1.62
CA PRO A 435 -24.30 32.62 -0.44
C PRO A 435 -25.76 32.42 -0.83
N VAL A 436 -26.45 31.64 -0.05
CA VAL A 436 -27.88 31.35 -0.30
C VAL A 436 -28.72 32.55 0.02
N ALA A 437 -29.51 33.06 -0.96
CA ALA A 437 -30.53 34.04 -0.71
C ALA A 437 -31.67 33.44 0.15
N GLU A 438 -32.10 34.12 1.21
CA GLU A 438 -33.31 33.72 1.95
C GLU A 438 -34.53 33.92 1.04
N GLY A 439 -35.10 32.82 0.66
CA GLY A 439 -36.38 32.74 -0.01
C GLY A 439 -36.87 31.30 0.08
N VAL A 440 -37.83 31.09 0.99
CA VAL A 440 -38.53 29.88 1.35
C VAL A 440 -37.88 29.16 2.56
N ALA A 441 -38.29 29.59 3.74
CA ALA A 441 -38.30 28.84 4.97
C ALA A 441 -39.37 27.73 4.91
#